data_b5b13edd9c0721efe2b42252769a068a
#
_entry.id   b5b13edd9c0721efe2b42252769a068a
#
_cell.length_a   1.000
_cell.length_b   1.000
_cell.length_c   1.000
_cell.angle_alpha   90.00
_cell.angle_beta   90.00
_cell.angle_gamma   90.00
#
_symmetry.space_group_name_H-M   'P 1'
#
loop_
_entity.id
_entity.type
_entity.pdbx_description
1 polymer ?
#
loop_
_entity_poly.entity_id
_entity_poly.type
_entity_poly.pdbx_seq_one_letter_code
_entity_poly.pdbx_strand_id
1 'polypeptide(L)'
;MLEPNTELTQSIKQRLATVEAGVTRAAEKSGRSANDVLILAVSKLHPASVIEAAFACGLRAFGENYAEEAHKKIAQLSQLSGIRWEMVGHVQSRKSGMVAGDFSRVHSLDSVKLARRFEAARAELGSIQPLDVLLQLNVSGEVSKEGLPAWDDAQRDGLLPVVSEILAFPHLRLTGLMTMPPLFEDPERNRLFFQRLRQIRDYLNTQIPNLGLTELSMGTSSDYLVAVEEGATIIRLGTALLGPREIR
;
A
#
# COMPACT_ATOMS: atom_id res chain seq x y z
N MET A 1 -8.86 0.86 30.00
CA MET A 1 -7.81 1.09 29.00
C MET A 1 -6.53 0.48 29.59
N LEU A 2 -5.94 -0.49 28.89
CA LEU A 2 -4.61 -1.00 29.26
C LEU A 2 -3.64 0.17 29.03
N GLU A 3 -2.79 0.51 30.00
CA GLU A 3 -1.74 1.49 29.77
C GLU A 3 -0.86 1.00 28.63
N PRO A 4 -0.59 1.82 27.60
CA PRO A 4 0.24 1.41 26.51
C PRO A 4 1.61 1.00 27.06
N ASN A 5 2.12 -0.16 26.63
CA ASN A 5 3.44 -0.65 27.02
C ASN A 5 4.47 0.46 26.70
N THR A 6 4.95 1.14 27.75
CA THR A 6 5.75 2.36 27.64
C THR A 6 7.05 2.11 26.87
N GLU A 7 7.69 0.95 27.05
CA GLU A 7 8.92 0.58 26.33
C GLU A 7 8.68 0.37 24.83
N LEU A 8 7.60 -0.35 24.50
CA LEU A 8 7.22 -0.59 23.10
C LEU A 8 6.89 0.73 22.39
N THR A 9 6.09 1.59 23.04
CA THR A 9 5.73 2.91 22.50
C THR A 9 6.97 3.77 22.28
N GLN A 10 7.90 3.81 23.24
CA GLN A 10 9.14 4.57 23.11
C GLN A 10 10.02 4.03 21.98
N SER A 11 10.11 2.72 21.83
CA SER A 11 10.88 2.06 20.76
C SER A 11 10.29 2.38 19.38
N ILE A 12 8.96 2.32 19.22
CA ILE A 12 8.28 2.68 17.96
C ILE A 12 8.48 4.18 17.67
N LYS A 13 8.37 5.04 18.67
CA LYS A 13 8.59 6.49 18.52
C LYS A 13 9.99 6.82 18.00
N GLN A 14 11.02 6.16 18.51
CA GLN A 14 12.40 6.34 18.05
C GLN A 14 12.58 5.89 16.59
N ARG A 15 12.02 4.71 16.22
CA ARG A 15 12.06 4.22 14.85
C ARG A 15 11.30 5.14 13.90
N LEU A 16 10.12 5.61 14.29
CA LEU A 16 9.32 6.56 13.51
C LEU A 16 10.11 7.83 13.23
N ALA A 17 10.73 8.44 14.25
CA ALA A 17 11.56 9.64 14.08
C ALA A 17 12.72 9.40 13.09
N THR A 18 13.37 8.21 13.13
CA THR A 18 14.42 7.84 12.20
C THR A 18 13.89 7.73 10.77
N VAL A 19 12.73 7.10 10.59
CA VAL A 19 12.07 6.95 9.28
C VAL A 19 11.67 8.33 8.73
N GLU A 20 11.02 9.17 9.53
CA GLU A 20 10.59 10.53 9.14
C GLU A 20 11.78 11.39 8.70
N ALA A 21 12.88 11.37 9.46
CA ALA A 21 14.10 12.06 9.08
C ALA A 21 14.71 11.54 7.77
N GLY A 22 14.62 10.22 7.53
CA GLY A 22 15.04 9.60 6.27
C GLY A 22 14.16 10.03 5.11
N VAL A 23 12.85 9.98 5.27
CA VAL A 23 11.86 10.40 4.27
C VAL A 23 12.04 11.87 3.91
N THR A 24 12.26 12.74 4.91
CA THR A 24 12.51 14.17 4.68
C THR A 24 13.70 14.37 3.75
N ARG A 25 14.85 13.78 4.08
CA ARG A 25 16.07 13.91 3.24
C ARG A 25 15.87 13.34 1.83
N ALA A 26 15.20 12.21 1.69
CA ALA A 26 14.95 11.59 0.38
C ALA A 26 13.96 12.40 -0.48
N ALA A 27 12.92 12.95 0.14
CA ALA A 27 11.95 13.82 -0.53
C ALA A 27 12.62 15.13 -1.00
N GLU A 28 13.43 15.78 -0.16
CA GLU A 28 14.18 16.98 -0.50
C GLU A 28 15.12 16.77 -1.69
N LYS A 29 15.82 15.62 -1.76
CA LYS A 29 16.67 15.28 -2.91
C LYS A 29 15.89 15.23 -4.24
N SER A 30 14.62 14.89 -4.20
CA SER A 30 13.74 14.85 -5.39
C SER A 30 12.87 16.09 -5.54
N GLY A 31 13.15 17.18 -4.78
CA GLY A 31 12.41 18.43 -4.84
C GLY A 31 10.98 18.35 -4.34
N ARG A 32 10.68 17.37 -3.44
CA ARG A 32 9.35 17.10 -2.87
C ARG A 32 9.31 17.40 -1.38
N SER A 33 8.09 17.47 -0.84
CA SER A 33 7.85 17.55 0.59
C SER A 33 7.74 16.14 1.21
N ALA A 34 8.22 15.96 2.44
CA ALA A 34 7.96 14.75 3.22
C ALA A 34 6.45 14.51 3.43
N ASN A 35 5.64 15.59 3.44
CA ASN A 35 4.19 15.50 3.57
C ASN A 35 3.51 14.84 2.36
N ASP A 36 4.21 14.71 1.24
CA ASP A 36 3.70 14.01 0.05
C ASP A 36 3.83 12.48 0.19
N VAL A 37 4.41 11.99 1.30
CA VAL A 37 4.71 10.57 1.52
C VAL A 37 3.96 10.03 2.72
N LEU A 38 3.01 9.13 2.48
CA LEU A 38 2.33 8.38 3.52
C LEU A 38 3.23 7.24 4.02
N ILE A 39 3.47 7.19 5.32
CA ILE A 39 4.09 6.04 6.00
C ILE A 39 2.98 5.06 6.37
N LEU A 40 2.89 3.95 5.64
CA LEU A 40 1.97 2.85 5.93
C LEU A 40 2.65 1.83 6.84
N ALA A 41 2.17 1.70 8.08
CA ALA A 41 2.69 0.74 9.05
C ALA A 41 2.18 -0.67 8.74
N VAL A 42 3.03 -1.56 8.21
CA VAL A 42 2.64 -2.93 7.86
C VAL A 42 2.66 -3.82 9.11
N SER A 43 1.47 -4.05 9.67
CA SER A 43 1.24 -4.69 10.97
C SER A 43 0.93 -6.19 10.92
N LYS A 44 1.09 -6.83 9.74
CA LYS A 44 0.93 -8.28 9.61
C LYS A 44 1.74 -9.06 10.64
N LEU A 45 1.14 -10.06 11.27
CA LEU A 45 1.75 -10.92 12.30
C LEU A 45 2.20 -10.18 13.58
N HIS A 46 1.82 -8.93 13.75
CA HIS A 46 1.97 -8.22 15.02
C HIS A 46 0.65 -8.28 15.81
N PRO A 47 0.69 -8.36 17.14
CA PRO A 47 -0.51 -8.30 17.98
C PRO A 47 -1.13 -6.90 17.99
N ALA A 48 -2.40 -6.80 18.40
CA ALA A 48 -3.13 -5.53 18.49
C ALA A 48 -2.41 -4.49 19.36
N SER A 49 -1.71 -4.91 20.42
CA SER A 49 -0.93 -4.02 21.30
C SER A 49 0.19 -3.23 20.58
N VAL A 50 0.78 -3.80 19.53
CA VAL A 50 1.76 -3.09 18.69
C VAL A 50 1.08 -1.97 17.89
N ILE A 51 -0.14 -2.23 17.40
CA ILE A 51 -0.94 -1.23 16.67
C ILE A 51 -1.38 -0.11 17.62
N GLU A 52 -1.80 -0.44 18.84
CA GLU A 52 -2.13 0.55 19.89
C GLU A 52 -0.94 1.46 20.20
N ALA A 53 0.25 0.89 20.38
CA ALA A 53 1.47 1.65 20.64
C ALA A 53 1.85 2.54 19.43
N ALA A 54 1.72 2.02 18.21
CA ALA A 54 1.98 2.79 16.99
C ALA A 54 0.95 3.91 16.78
N PHE A 55 -0.32 3.66 17.11
CA PHE A 55 -1.38 4.67 17.09
C PHE A 55 -1.12 5.79 18.11
N ALA A 56 -0.65 5.44 19.31
CA ALA A 56 -0.23 6.42 20.33
C ALA A 56 0.96 7.29 19.86
N CYS A 57 1.81 6.77 18.97
CA CYS A 57 2.88 7.54 18.31
C CYS A 57 2.40 8.43 17.15
N GLY A 58 1.10 8.45 16.84
CA GLY A 58 0.53 9.28 15.77
C GLY A 58 0.27 8.57 14.45
N LEU A 59 0.65 7.30 14.29
CA LEU A 59 0.34 6.54 13.09
C LEU A 59 -1.16 6.27 12.97
N ARG A 60 -1.69 6.37 11.73
CA ARG A 60 -3.12 6.22 11.44
C ARG A 60 -3.40 5.27 10.28
N ALA A 61 -2.40 4.96 9.46
CA ALA A 61 -2.53 4.05 8.33
C ALA A 61 -1.81 2.72 8.63
N PHE A 62 -2.55 1.62 8.59
CA PHE A 62 -2.05 0.28 8.91
C PHE A 62 -2.31 -0.68 7.75
N GLY A 63 -1.23 -1.34 7.31
CA GLY A 63 -1.25 -2.29 6.20
C GLY A 63 -1.28 -3.73 6.68
N GLU A 64 -2.18 -4.52 6.12
CA GLU A 64 -2.33 -5.94 6.45
C GLU A 64 -2.17 -6.82 5.20
N ASN A 65 -1.69 -8.05 5.43
CA ASN A 65 -1.51 -9.01 4.35
C ASN A 65 -2.55 -10.14 4.37
N TYR A 66 -3.21 -10.37 5.49
CA TYR A 66 -4.11 -11.49 5.70
C TYR A 66 -5.46 -10.98 6.18
N ALA A 67 -6.50 -11.13 5.35
CA ALA A 67 -7.83 -10.56 5.62
C ALA A 67 -8.44 -11.05 6.94
N GLU A 68 -8.33 -12.34 7.26
CA GLU A 68 -8.89 -12.89 8.49
C GLU A 68 -8.14 -12.46 9.76
N GLU A 69 -6.83 -12.26 9.66
CA GLU A 69 -6.02 -11.70 10.75
C GLU A 69 -6.43 -10.25 10.99
N ALA A 70 -6.53 -9.47 9.91
CA ALA A 70 -6.95 -8.09 9.96
C ALA A 70 -8.36 -7.91 10.53
N HIS A 71 -9.33 -8.71 10.09
CA HIS A 71 -10.71 -8.67 10.57
C HIS A 71 -10.78 -8.78 12.11
N LYS A 72 -10.00 -9.71 12.69
CA LYS A 72 -9.92 -9.85 14.15
C LYS A 72 -9.30 -8.62 14.83
N LYS A 73 -8.23 -8.06 14.27
CA LYS A 73 -7.58 -6.86 14.80
C LYS A 73 -8.48 -5.63 14.71
N ILE A 74 -9.18 -5.46 13.60
CA ILE A 74 -10.15 -4.37 13.39
C ILE A 74 -11.23 -4.42 14.47
N ALA A 75 -11.79 -5.60 14.73
CA ALA A 75 -12.78 -5.79 15.80
C ALA A 75 -12.22 -5.49 17.19
N GLN A 76 -10.99 -5.97 17.49
CA GLN A 76 -10.31 -5.70 18.77
C GLN A 76 -9.97 -4.23 19.00
N LEU A 77 -9.72 -3.47 17.92
CA LEU A 77 -9.27 -2.07 17.97
C LEU A 77 -10.37 -1.07 17.58
N SER A 78 -11.64 -1.50 17.57
CA SER A 78 -12.79 -0.69 17.18
C SER A 78 -12.96 0.60 18.00
N GLN A 79 -12.40 0.66 19.22
CA GLN A 79 -12.38 1.85 20.07
C GLN A 79 -11.38 2.91 19.60
N LEU A 80 -10.40 2.57 18.75
CA LEU A 80 -9.42 3.52 18.23
C LEU A 80 -9.95 4.16 16.95
N SER A 81 -10.63 5.29 17.10
CA SER A 81 -11.17 6.03 15.97
C SER A 81 -10.08 6.62 15.07
N GLY A 82 -10.33 6.63 13.75
CA GLY A 82 -9.43 7.24 12.76
C GLY A 82 -8.31 6.33 12.25
N ILE A 83 -8.30 5.05 12.60
CA ILE A 83 -7.43 4.08 11.91
C ILE A 83 -7.94 3.88 10.48
N ARG A 84 -7.02 3.94 9.51
CA ARG A 84 -7.23 3.51 8.13
C ARG A 84 -6.57 2.15 7.92
N TRP A 85 -7.39 1.16 7.60
CA TRP A 85 -6.92 -0.17 7.28
C TRP A 85 -6.73 -0.31 5.78
N GLU A 86 -5.54 -0.73 5.37
CA GLU A 86 -5.18 -0.86 3.95
C GLU A 86 -4.69 -2.28 3.67
N MET A 87 -5.29 -2.93 2.66
CA MET A 87 -4.94 -4.29 2.26
C MET A 87 -3.74 -4.26 1.32
N VAL A 88 -2.63 -4.88 1.72
CA VAL A 88 -1.36 -4.88 0.97
C VAL A 88 -1.06 -6.26 0.39
N GLY A 89 -1.50 -7.33 1.07
CA GLY A 89 -1.27 -8.70 0.62
C GLY A 89 -2.23 -9.12 -0.50
N HIS A 90 -1.88 -10.21 -1.18
CA HIS A 90 -2.72 -10.80 -2.22
C HIS A 90 -4.11 -11.17 -1.69
N VAL A 91 -5.16 -10.83 -2.45
CA VAL A 91 -6.54 -11.08 -2.07
C VAL A 91 -7.10 -12.26 -2.87
N GLN A 92 -7.33 -13.36 -2.16
CA GLN A 92 -8.07 -14.47 -2.74
C GLN A 92 -9.51 -14.05 -3.03
N SER A 93 -10.02 -14.39 -4.21
CA SER A 93 -11.37 -13.98 -4.67
C SER A 93 -12.51 -14.24 -3.68
N ARG A 94 -12.44 -15.33 -2.90
CA ARG A 94 -13.46 -15.69 -1.89
C ARG A 94 -13.48 -14.73 -0.68
N LYS A 95 -12.41 -13.94 -0.49
CA LYS A 95 -12.27 -12.99 0.63
C LYS A 95 -12.60 -11.55 0.24
N SER A 96 -12.98 -11.33 -1.03
CA SER A 96 -13.26 -9.98 -1.55
C SER A 96 -14.36 -9.24 -0.75
N GLY A 97 -15.39 -9.94 -0.28
CA GLY A 97 -16.44 -9.35 0.55
C GLY A 97 -15.92 -8.82 1.89
N MET A 98 -15.12 -9.62 2.61
CA MET A 98 -14.47 -9.20 3.86
C MET A 98 -13.55 -8.00 3.62
N VAL A 99 -12.69 -8.07 2.59
CA VAL A 99 -11.77 -6.98 2.28
C VAL A 99 -12.53 -5.71 1.89
N ALA A 100 -13.58 -5.82 1.08
CA ALA A 100 -14.41 -4.68 0.70
C ALA A 100 -15.12 -4.01 1.89
N GLY A 101 -15.45 -4.77 2.94
CA GLY A 101 -16.09 -4.25 4.16
C GLY A 101 -15.12 -3.62 5.16
N ASP A 102 -13.94 -4.23 5.32
CA ASP A 102 -13.02 -3.91 6.42
C ASP A 102 -11.97 -2.86 6.05
N PHE A 103 -11.66 -2.69 4.76
CA PHE A 103 -10.55 -1.87 4.32
C PHE A 103 -11.00 -0.63 3.55
N SER A 104 -10.26 0.46 3.75
CA SER A 104 -10.46 1.71 3.03
C SER A 104 -9.71 1.74 1.70
N ARG A 105 -8.66 0.91 1.56
CA ARG A 105 -7.81 0.83 0.36
C ARG A 105 -7.27 -0.57 0.15
N VAL A 106 -7.13 -0.96 -1.13
CA VAL A 106 -6.46 -2.20 -1.57
C VAL A 106 -5.31 -1.85 -2.50
N HIS A 107 -4.10 -2.27 -2.14
CA HIS A 107 -2.89 -2.04 -2.95
C HIS A 107 -2.63 -3.14 -3.97
N SER A 108 -3.26 -4.28 -3.81
CA SER A 108 -2.95 -5.53 -4.52
C SER A 108 -4.02 -5.90 -5.55
N LEU A 109 -4.60 -4.90 -6.23
CA LEU A 109 -5.52 -5.19 -7.33
C LEU A 109 -4.72 -5.66 -8.56
N ASP A 110 -4.78 -6.95 -8.87
CA ASP A 110 -3.98 -7.60 -9.90
C ASP A 110 -4.79 -8.08 -11.13
N SER A 111 -6.10 -7.89 -11.11
CA SER A 111 -6.95 -8.35 -12.21
C SER A 111 -8.32 -7.67 -12.24
N VAL A 112 -8.89 -7.55 -13.43
CA VAL A 112 -10.28 -7.10 -13.62
C VAL A 112 -11.27 -8.04 -12.92
N LYS A 113 -10.96 -9.34 -12.87
CA LYS A 113 -11.79 -10.33 -12.16
C LYS A 113 -11.91 -10.00 -10.67
N LEU A 114 -10.81 -9.60 -10.03
CA LEU A 114 -10.81 -9.18 -8.62
C LEU A 114 -11.54 -7.84 -8.46
N ALA A 115 -11.34 -6.88 -9.38
CA ALA A 115 -12.05 -5.61 -9.39
C ALA A 115 -13.58 -5.81 -9.44
N ARG A 116 -14.09 -6.66 -10.34
CA ARG A 116 -15.53 -6.99 -10.41
C ARG A 116 -16.08 -7.58 -9.10
N ARG A 117 -15.27 -8.34 -8.39
CA ARG A 117 -15.67 -8.90 -7.07
C ARG A 117 -15.74 -7.83 -5.99
N PHE A 118 -14.80 -6.90 -5.98
CA PHE A 118 -14.85 -5.76 -5.06
C PHE A 118 -16.03 -4.85 -5.38
N GLU A 119 -16.29 -4.58 -6.67
CA GLU A 119 -17.43 -3.81 -7.12
C GLU A 119 -18.74 -4.41 -6.61
N ALA A 120 -18.97 -5.71 -6.86
CA ALA A 120 -20.16 -6.41 -6.40
C ALA A 120 -20.30 -6.37 -4.87
N ALA A 121 -19.21 -6.63 -4.14
CA ALA A 121 -19.24 -6.63 -2.68
C ALA A 121 -19.54 -5.23 -2.10
N ARG A 122 -19.00 -4.16 -2.68
CA ARG A 122 -19.28 -2.77 -2.26
C ARG A 122 -20.72 -2.37 -2.56
N ALA A 123 -21.26 -2.78 -3.70
CA ALA A 123 -22.65 -2.59 -4.05
C ALA A 123 -23.60 -3.30 -3.06
N GLU A 124 -23.33 -4.56 -2.70
CA GLU A 124 -24.09 -5.33 -1.69
C GLU A 124 -24.07 -4.68 -0.30
N LEU A 125 -22.93 -4.10 0.09
CA LEU A 125 -22.78 -3.39 1.37
C LEU A 125 -23.52 -2.03 1.38
N GLY A 126 -24.04 -1.56 0.26
CA GLY A 126 -24.67 -0.23 0.15
C GLY A 126 -23.73 0.91 0.47
N SER A 127 -22.44 0.72 0.24
CA SER A 127 -21.42 1.68 0.63
C SER A 127 -21.46 2.94 -0.24
N ILE A 128 -21.63 4.11 0.37
CA ILE A 128 -21.63 5.40 -0.33
C ILE A 128 -20.23 5.80 -0.79
N GLN A 129 -19.20 5.42 -0.02
CA GLN A 129 -17.81 5.74 -0.35
C GLN A 129 -17.20 4.64 -1.21
N PRO A 130 -16.57 4.96 -2.35
CA PRO A 130 -15.88 3.97 -3.15
C PRO A 130 -14.68 3.38 -2.40
N LEU A 131 -14.33 2.13 -2.72
CA LEU A 131 -13.10 1.51 -2.25
C LEU A 131 -11.93 2.02 -3.08
N ASP A 132 -10.94 2.61 -2.42
CA ASP A 132 -9.70 2.99 -3.10
C ASP A 132 -8.91 1.76 -3.52
N VAL A 133 -8.46 1.73 -4.75
CA VAL A 133 -7.66 0.62 -5.27
C VAL A 133 -6.41 1.14 -5.99
N LEU A 134 -5.30 0.43 -5.80
CA LEU A 134 -4.10 0.60 -6.61
C LEU A 134 -3.89 -0.64 -7.46
N LEU A 135 -3.55 -0.44 -8.72
CA LEU A 135 -3.25 -1.53 -9.63
C LEU A 135 -1.85 -2.08 -9.33
N GLN A 136 -1.77 -3.36 -8.99
CA GLN A 136 -0.49 -4.02 -8.74
C GLN A 136 0.16 -4.42 -10.05
N LEU A 137 1.39 -3.95 -10.28
CA LEU A 137 2.17 -4.20 -11.49
C LEU A 137 3.44 -4.98 -11.19
N ASN A 138 3.71 -5.99 -11.99
CA ASN A 138 5.01 -6.65 -12.07
C ASN A 138 5.86 -5.88 -13.09
N VAL A 139 6.74 -5.04 -12.61
CA VAL A 139 7.65 -4.24 -13.44
C VAL A 139 9.04 -4.87 -13.62
N SER A 140 9.28 -6.02 -12.98
CA SER A 140 10.59 -6.71 -13.03
C SER A 140 10.68 -7.80 -14.09
N GLY A 141 9.53 -8.35 -14.51
CA GLY A 141 9.47 -9.49 -15.41
C GLY A 141 9.75 -10.85 -14.74
N GLU A 142 10.01 -10.86 -13.42
CA GLU A 142 10.19 -12.11 -12.68
C GLU A 142 8.86 -12.88 -12.57
N VAL A 143 8.85 -14.13 -12.95
CA VAL A 143 7.66 -15.02 -12.92
C VAL A 143 7.11 -15.21 -11.50
N SER A 144 7.98 -15.10 -10.50
CA SER A 144 7.62 -15.24 -9.08
C SER A 144 6.88 -14.04 -8.51
N LYS A 145 6.80 -12.91 -9.25
CA LYS A 145 6.17 -11.69 -8.79
C LYS A 145 4.73 -11.59 -9.26
N GLU A 146 3.88 -11.20 -8.33
CA GLU A 146 2.46 -10.94 -8.57
C GLU A 146 2.24 -9.59 -9.25
N GLY A 147 1.06 -9.41 -9.83
CA GLY A 147 0.63 -8.18 -10.50
C GLY A 147 0.52 -8.34 -12.01
N LEU A 148 -0.13 -7.37 -12.63
CA LEU A 148 -0.23 -7.31 -14.08
C LEU A 148 1.14 -7.09 -14.71
N PRO A 149 1.46 -7.78 -15.81
CA PRO A 149 2.74 -7.62 -16.49
C PRO A 149 2.92 -6.19 -17.01
N ALA A 150 4.08 -5.60 -16.74
CA ALA A 150 4.37 -4.22 -17.11
C ALA A 150 5.89 -3.93 -17.23
N TRP A 151 6.69 -4.93 -17.64
CA TRP A 151 8.14 -4.77 -17.74
C TRP A 151 8.64 -4.33 -19.13
N ASP A 152 7.75 -4.25 -20.12
CA ASP A 152 8.04 -3.72 -21.47
C ASP A 152 6.89 -2.83 -21.99
N ASP A 153 7.10 -2.21 -23.13
CA ASP A 153 6.14 -1.26 -23.72
C ASP A 153 4.84 -1.93 -24.18
N ALA A 154 4.92 -3.14 -24.74
CA ALA A 154 3.73 -3.85 -25.20
C ALA A 154 2.81 -4.23 -24.05
N GLN A 155 3.39 -4.62 -22.92
CA GLN A 155 2.65 -4.93 -21.70
C GLN A 155 2.09 -3.66 -21.03
N ARG A 156 2.85 -2.55 -21.06
CA ARG A 156 2.37 -1.25 -20.60
C ARG A 156 1.11 -0.83 -21.38
N ASP A 157 1.13 -0.95 -22.69
CA ASP A 157 -0.01 -0.60 -23.56
C ASP A 157 -1.20 -1.52 -23.30
N GLY A 158 -0.95 -2.78 -22.97
CA GLY A 158 -1.95 -3.76 -22.52
C GLY A 158 -2.69 -3.38 -21.23
N LEU A 159 -2.19 -2.41 -20.46
CA LEU A 159 -2.89 -1.89 -19.27
C LEU A 159 -4.07 -0.97 -19.62
N LEU A 160 -4.07 -0.33 -20.78
CA LEU A 160 -5.10 0.64 -21.17
C LEU A 160 -6.52 0.06 -21.10
N PRO A 161 -6.84 -1.10 -21.73
CA PRO A 161 -8.17 -1.70 -21.61
C PRO A 161 -8.51 -2.13 -20.18
N VAL A 162 -7.53 -2.60 -19.39
CA VAL A 162 -7.71 -2.99 -17.99
C VAL A 162 -8.12 -1.78 -17.14
N VAL A 163 -7.40 -0.67 -17.27
CA VAL A 163 -7.70 0.57 -16.57
C VAL A 163 -9.08 1.11 -16.98
N SER A 164 -9.37 1.15 -18.29
CA SER A 164 -10.66 1.61 -18.79
C SER A 164 -11.84 0.81 -18.24
N GLU A 165 -11.69 -0.51 -18.08
CA GLU A 165 -12.72 -1.36 -17.49
C GLU A 165 -12.90 -1.09 -15.99
N ILE A 166 -11.79 -0.91 -15.24
CA ILE A 166 -11.86 -0.60 -13.81
C ILE A 166 -12.55 0.75 -13.56
N LEU A 167 -12.30 1.75 -14.40
CA LEU A 167 -12.93 3.07 -14.30
C LEU A 167 -14.45 3.05 -14.49
N ALA A 168 -15.01 2.00 -15.09
CA ALA A 168 -16.43 1.81 -15.24
C ALA A 168 -17.13 1.31 -13.96
N PHE A 169 -16.41 0.97 -12.90
CA PHE A 169 -16.97 0.47 -11.64
C PHE A 169 -17.23 1.61 -10.66
N PRO A 170 -18.51 1.98 -10.41
CA PRO A 170 -18.83 3.16 -9.60
C PRO A 170 -18.47 3.06 -8.12
N HIS A 171 -18.32 1.84 -7.58
CA HIS A 171 -17.95 1.66 -6.18
C HIS A 171 -16.44 1.45 -5.98
N LEU A 172 -15.62 1.59 -7.04
CA LEU A 172 -14.17 1.59 -6.97
C LEU A 172 -13.60 2.94 -7.40
N ARG A 173 -12.50 3.33 -6.78
CA ARG A 173 -11.72 4.50 -7.19
C ARG A 173 -10.29 4.07 -7.42
N LEU A 174 -9.85 4.04 -8.67
CA LEU A 174 -8.46 3.77 -9.01
C LEU A 174 -7.63 5.04 -8.74
N THR A 175 -6.78 4.98 -7.70
CA THR A 175 -6.00 6.15 -7.23
C THR A 175 -4.54 6.12 -7.63
N GLY A 176 -4.02 4.95 -8.01
CA GLY A 176 -2.60 4.83 -8.34
C GLY A 176 -2.16 3.42 -8.68
N LEU A 177 -0.84 3.23 -8.59
CA LEU A 177 -0.16 1.99 -8.91
C LEU A 177 0.64 1.46 -7.71
N MET A 178 0.84 0.16 -7.66
CA MET A 178 1.68 -0.51 -6.66
C MET A 178 2.65 -1.48 -7.31
N THR A 179 3.85 -1.61 -6.76
CA THR A 179 4.79 -2.67 -7.13
C THR A 179 5.55 -3.23 -5.93
N MET A 180 5.97 -4.50 -6.07
CA MET A 180 6.87 -5.21 -5.16
C MET A 180 8.04 -5.75 -5.97
N PRO A 181 9.11 -4.96 -6.20
CA PRO A 181 10.26 -5.41 -6.96
C PRO A 181 11.01 -6.55 -6.23
N PRO A 182 12.00 -7.18 -6.87
CA PRO A 182 12.88 -8.14 -6.23
C PRO A 182 13.58 -7.57 -5.00
N LEU A 183 13.93 -8.44 -4.07
CA LEU A 183 14.72 -8.03 -2.91
C LEU A 183 16.22 -8.13 -3.28
N PHE A 184 16.93 -7.02 -3.15
CA PHE A 184 18.38 -6.94 -3.34
C PHE A 184 19.06 -6.49 -2.06
N GLU A 185 20.31 -6.90 -1.87
CA GLU A 185 21.16 -6.39 -0.78
C GLU A 185 21.44 -4.89 -0.97
N ASP A 186 21.71 -4.47 -2.22
CA ASP A 186 21.87 -3.06 -2.58
C ASP A 186 20.49 -2.49 -3.01
N PRO A 187 19.87 -1.58 -2.22
CA PRO A 187 18.58 -0.99 -2.53
C PRO A 187 18.58 -0.14 -3.80
N GLU A 188 19.73 0.37 -4.23
CA GLU A 188 19.85 1.16 -5.47
C GLU A 188 19.45 0.35 -6.71
N ARG A 189 19.59 -0.97 -6.69
CA ARG A 189 19.14 -1.84 -7.78
C ARG A 189 17.63 -1.78 -8.03
N ASN A 190 16.85 -1.35 -7.04
CA ASN A 190 15.41 -1.17 -7.18
C ASN A 190 15.02 0.15 -7.84
N ARG A 191 15.93 1.10 -7.99
CA ARG A 191 15.68 2.42 -8.58
C ARG A 191 15.00 2.32 -9.95
N LEU A 192 15.50 1.47 -10.83
CA LEU A 192 14.96 1.27 -12.18
C LEU A 192 13.49 0.79 -12.16
N PHE A 193 13.12 -0.05 -11.21
CA PHE A 193 11.74 -0.55 -11.09
C PHE A 193 10.80 0.54 -10.56
N PHE A 194 11.27 1.38 -9.63
CA PHE A 194 10.49 2.52 -9.14
C PHE A 194 10.31 3.59 -10.21
N GLN A 195 11.36 3.89 -10.97
CA GLN A 195 11.27 4.77 -12.14
C GLN A 195 10.26 4.24 -13.16
N ARG A 196 10.30 2.95 -13.46
CA ARG A 196 9.36 2.32 -14.39
C ARG A 196 7.92 2.46 -13.91
N LEU A 197 7.64 2.21 -12.63
CA LEU A 197 6.30 2.38 -12.08
C LEU A 197 5.80 3.83 -12.25
N ARG A 198 6.64 4.81 -11.96
CA ARG A 198 6.33 6.24 -12.16
C ARG A 198 6.05 6.54 -13.64
N GLN A 199 6.91 6.09 -14.54
CA GLN A 199 6.73 6.28 -15.99
C GLN A 199 5.43 5.68 -16.51
N ILE A 200 5.04 4.51 -16.01
CA ILE A 200 3.75 3.87 -16.37
C ILE A 200 2.58 4.72 -15.85
N ARG A 201 2.62 5.23 -14.61
CA ARG A 201 1.59 6.15 -14.10
C ARG A 201 1.44 7.38 -15.01
N ASP A 202 2.56 8.01 -15.36
CA ASP A 202 2.58 9.23 -16.18
C ASP A 202 2.05 8.92 -17.59
N TYR A 203 2.44 7.79 -18.16
CA TYR A 203 1.94 7.30 -19.45
C TYR A 203 0.41 7.09 -19.41
N LEU A 204 -0.12 6.36 -18.43
CA LEU A 204 -1.55 6.11 -18.30
C LEU A 204 -2.34 7.41 -18.15
N ASN A 205 -1.86 8.36 -17.35
CA ASN A 205 -2.47 9.68 -17.20
C ASN A 205 -2.48 10.49 -18.50
N THR A 206 -1.49 10.29 -19.38
CA THR A 206 -1.44 10.94 -20.69
C THR A 206 -2.41 10.30 -21.68
N GLN A 207 -2.55 8.96 -21.65
CA GLN A 207 -3.36 8.22 -22.60
C GLN A 207 -4.86 8.24 -22.28
N ILE A 208 -5.23 8.33 -21.00
CA ILE A 208 -6.62 8.28 -20.56
C ILE A 208 -7.02 9.65 -19.98
N PRO A 209 -7.90 10.40 -20.66
CA PRO A 209 -8.35 11.70 -20.19
C PRO A 209 -8.97 11.64 -18.78
N ASN A 210 -8.61 12.58 -17.92
CA ASN A 210 -9.13 12.72 -16.56
C ASN A 210 -8.86 11.52 -15.62
N LEU A 211 -7.92 10.63 -15.96
CA LEU A 211 -7.59 9.48 -15.11
C LEU A 211 -7.09 9.92 -13.73
N GLY A 212 -6.09 10.80 -13.67
CA GLY A 212 -5.64 11.45 -12.43
C GLY A 212 -5.00 10.52 -11.41
N LEU A 213 -4.25 9.50 -11.83
CA LEU A 213 -3.47 8.67 -10.90
C LEU A 213 -2.38 9.50 -10.23
N THR A 214 -2.42 9.58 -8.91
CA THR A 214 -1.44 10.34 -8.12
C THR A 214 -0.58 9.45 -7.23
N GLU A 215 -1.07 8.28 -6.84
CA GLU A 215 -0.43 7.44 -5.83
C GLU A 215 0.52 6.41 -6.43
N LEU A 216 1.71 6.30 -5.82
CA LEU A 216 2.71 5.28 -6.09
C LEU A 216 3.05 4.57 -4.78
N SER A 217 2.48 3.38 -4.59
CA SER A 217 2.79 2.51 -3.45
C SER A 217 3.99 1.63 -3.79
N MET A 218 5.16 2.05 -3.33
CA MET A 218 6.42 1.36 -3.58
C MET A 218 7.43 1.67 -2.47
N GLY A 219 8.39 0.77 -2.27
CA GLY A 219 9.37 0.86 -1.18
C GLY A 219 8.90 0.17 0.10
N THR A 220 9.82 -0.61 0.65
CA THR A 220 9.69 -1.37 1.90
C THR A 220 10.83 -1.02 2.85
N SER A 221 10.94 -1.69 3.98
CA SER A 221 11.97 -1.39 5.01
C SER A 221 13.41 -1.34 4.48
N SER A 222 13.73 -2.04 3.39
CA SER A 222 15.08 -2.09 2.81
C SER A 222 15.36 -1.02 1.77
N ASP A 223 14.35 -0.51 1.07
CA ASP A 223 14.51 0.30 -0.15
C ASP A 223 13.63 1.56 -0.20
N TYR A 224 12.92 1.89 0.89
CA TYR A 224 11.98 3.01 0.90
C TYR A 224 12.62 4.37 0.61
N LEU A 225 13.89 4.57 0.96
CA LEU A 225 14.57 5.85 0.67
C LEU A 225 14.72 6.05 -0.83
N VAL A 226 15.16 5.01 -1.55
CA VAL A 226 15.27 5.03 -3.02
C VAL A 226 13.88 5.21 -3.65
N ALA A 227 12.86 4.53 -3.10
CA ALA A 227 11.49 4.68 -3.57
C ALA A 227 10.97 6.13 -3.40
N VAL A 228 11.26 6.79 -2.27
CA VAL A 228 10.89 8.20 -2.04
C VAL A 228 11.60 9.13 -3.03
N GLU A 229 12.89 8.94 -3.27
CA GLU A 229 13.65 9.69 -4.28
C GLU A 229 13.05 9.52 -5.68
N GLU A 230 12.47 8.35 -5.99
CA GLU A 230 11.81 8.06 -7.27
C GLU A 230 10.32 8.38 -7.31
N GLY A 231 9.79 9.06 -6.29
CA GLY A 231 8.44 9.61 -6.32
C GLY A 231 7.39 8.77 -5.59
N ALA A 232 7.76 7.83 -4.72
CA ALA A 232 6.79 7.13 -3.87
C ALA A 232 5.91 8.13 -3.11
N THR A 233 4.61 7.89 -3.10
CA THR A 233 3.65 8.62 -2.27
C THR A 233 3.17 7.78 -1.09
N ILE A 234 3.38 6.46 -1.14
CA ILE A 234 3.10 5.52 -0.05
C ILE A 234 4.29 4.57 0.08
N ILE A 235 4.92 4.56 1.25
CA ILE A 235 5.94 3.57 1.62
C ILE A 235 5.39 2.59 2.65
N ARG A 236 5.73 1.29 2.53
CA ARG A 236 5.17 0.20 3.33
C ARG A 236 6.19 -0.36 4.30
N LEU A 237 6.14 0.08 5.55
CA LEU A 237 7.17 -0.22 6.53
C LEU A 237 6.66 -1.19 7.62
N GLY A 238 7.29 -2.34 7.73
CA GLY A 238 7.09 -3.31 8.81
C GLY A 238 8.20 -3.19 9.85
N THR A 239 9.24 -4.01 9.71
CA THR A 239 10.32 -4.15 10.69
C THR A 239 11.07 -2.84 10.99
N ALA A 240 11.30 -1.99 9.99
CA ALA A 240 11.94 -0.70 10.19
C ALA A 240 11.16 0.24 11.12
N LEU A 241 9.84 0.05 11.23
CA LEU A 241 8.95 0.91 12.00
C LEU A 241 8.44 0.22 13.28
N LEU A 242 7.88 -0.98 13.14
CA LEU A 242 7.23 -1.70 14.23
C LEU A 242 8.19 -2.64 14.99
N GLY A 243 9.37 -2.90 14.43
CA GLY A 243 10.35 -3.83 14.98
C GLY A 243 10.18 -5.27 14.47
N PRO A 244 10.97 -6.21 14.98
CA PRO A 244 10.88 -7.62 14.60
C PRO A 244 9.55 -8.20 15.08
N ARG A 245 9.04 -9.18 14.31
CA ARG A 245 7.86 -9.97 14.70
C ARG A 245 8.25 -10.98 15.75
N GLU A 246 7.37 -11.21 16.72
CA GLU A 246 7.50 -12.36 17.60
C GLU A 246 7.27 -13.63 16.77
N ILE A 247 8.31 -14.43 16.61
CA ILE A 247 8.20 -15.75 15.98
C ILE A 247 7.44 -16.64 16.97
N ARG A 248 6.20 -17.00 16.66
CA ARG A 248 5.45 -18.03 17.39
C ARG A 248 5.76 -19.39 16.81
#